data_df12cd238136308ff53ebdc2390ffc6d
#
_entry.id   df12cd238136308ff53ebdc2390ffc6d
#
_cell.length_a   1.000
_cell.length_b   1.000
_cell.length_c   1.000
_cell.angle_alpha   90.00
_cell.angle_beta   90.00
_cell.angle_gamma   90.00
#
_symmetry.space_group_name_H-M   'P 1'
#
loop_
_entity.id
_entity.type
_entity.pdbx_description
1 polymer ?
#
loop_
_entity_poly.entity_id
_entity_poly.type
_entity_poly.pdbx_seq_one_letter_code
_entity_poly.pdbx_strand_id
1 'polypeptide(L)'
;MDHKRAIYRSRTESTLAKLLSFLDDQFEYDVALPGLTNDRPVTIDFKSKNKYIEVVDSEEDLQKFKAIKQKYPDLDIIAFGSSRYLAKVNELESVFLFDSQDNETSSIFIEDPSLAFDYAHILPLVEKCSILHGHTSNVMVEIIGTTRNNLVIDFGDAKRIIKQTLNLMDHKFFISKKYVVKEDEKHYFVSFKGLQGDFNLQVPKATTFMLSGEATVENLSTEIIRLLAPKMPTNIDALGVYIYEGTNKGAHIICGIDKRP
;
A
#
# COMPACT_ATOMS: atom_id res chain seq x y z
N MET A 1 -10.21 -10.35 -18.40
CA MET A 1 -8.80 -10.60 -18.73
C MET A 1 -8.02 -10.63 -17.42
N ASP A 2 -7.11 -11.59 -17.27
CA ASP A 2 -6.41 -11.79 -16.00
C ASP A 2 -5.28 -10.75 -15.87
N HIS A 3 -5.53 -9.64 -15.17
CA HIS A 3 -4.59 -8.50 -14.96
C HIS A 3 -3.33 -8.88 -14.17
N LYS A 4 -3.24 -10.12 -13.69
CA LYS A 4 -2.13 -10.62 -12.85
C LYS A 4 -0.79 -10.81 -13.59
N ARG A 5 -0.71 -10.59 -14.91
CA ARG A 5 0.49 -10.80 -15.72
C ARG A 5 0.88 -9.65 -16.63
N ALA A 6 0.24 -8.49 -16.55
CA ALA A 6 0.67 -7.34 -17.32
C ALA A 6 2.01 -6.82 -16.83
N ILE A 7 3.00 -6.72 -17.73
CA ILE A 7 4.29 -6.08 -17.45
C ILE A 7 4.11 -4.60 -17.78
N TYR A 8 4.05 -3.76 -16.76
CA TYR A 8 3.99 -2.31 -16.91
C TYR A 8 5.37 -1.74 -17.19
N ARG A 9 5.46 -0.71 -18.04
CA ARG A 9 6.72 -0.11 -18.48
C ARG A 9 7.38 0.75 -17.41
N SER A 10 6.60 1.30 -16.47
CA SER A 10 7.12 2.13 -15.38
C SER A 10 6.53 1.76 -14.01
N ARG A 11 7.18 2.26 -12.94
CA ARG A 11 6.64 2.12 -11.57
C ARG A 11 5.33 2.87 -11.40
N THR A 12 5.21 4.02 -12.03
CA THR A 12 3.99 4.86 -11.98
C THR A 12 2.84 4.16 -12.66
N GLU A 13 3.06 3.53 -13.82
CA GLU A 13 2.04 2.69 -14.46
C GLU A 13 1.60 1.52 -13.56
N SER A 14 2.57 0.83 -12.95
CA SER A 14 2.27 -0.26 -12.01
C SER A 14 1.47 0.22 -10.80
N THR A 15 1.76 1.42 -10.31
CA THR A 15 1.02 2.03 -9.19
C THR A 15 -0.40 2.39 -9.60
N LEU A 16 -0.58 3.03 -10.76
CA LEU A 16 -1.89 3.36 -11.29
C LEU A 16 -2.74 2.11 -11.54
N ALA A 17 -2.16 1.05 -12.11
CA ALA A 17 -2.87 -0.21 -12.34
C ALA A 17 -3.36 -0.84 -11.03
N LYS A 18 -2.55 -0.80 -9.98
CA LYS A 18 -2.95 -1.26 -8.64
C LYS A 18 -4.07 -0.41 -8.06
N LEU A 19 -3.99 0.92 -8.22
CA LEU A 19 -5.01 1.85 -7.77
C LEU A 19 -6.34 1.59 -8.48
N LEU A 20 -6.34 1.47 -9.82
CA LEU A 20 -7.52 1.15 -10.61
C LEU A 20 -8.11 -0.22 -10.21
N SER A 21 -7.26 -1.23 -10.04
CA SER A 21 -7.71 -2.56 -9.58
C SER A 21 -8.29 -2.51 -8.16
N PHE A 22 -7.73 -1.69 -7.30
CA PHE A 22 -8.20 -1.48 -5.94
C PHE A 22 -9.60 -0.82 -5.90
N LEU A 23 -9.83 0.15 -6.79
CA LEU A 23 -11.12 0.84 -6.94
C LEU A 23 -12.17 -0.02 -7.67
N ASP A 24 -11.85 -1.28 -7.97
CA ASP A 24 -12.67 -2.21 -8.77
C ASP A 24 -13.04 -1.65 -10.16
N ASP A 25 -12.20 -0.75 -10.68
CA ASP A 25 -12.36 -0.21 -12.00
C ASP A 25 -11.80 -1.18 -13.05
N GLN A 26 -12.65 -1.58 -13.97
CA GLN A 26 -12.22 -2.32 -15.17
C GLN A 26 -11.41 -1.35 -16.05
N PHE A 27 -10.20 -1.74 -16.42
CA PHE A 27 -9.35 -0.94 -17.28
C PHE A 27 -8.69 -1.76 -18.39
N GLU A 28 -8.36 -1.08 -19.48
CA GLU A 28 -7.51 -1.59 -20.56
C GLU A 28 -6.14 -0.92 -20.44
N TYR A 29 -5.07 -1.67 -20.73
CA TYR A 29 -3.69 -1.16 -20.72
C TYR A 29 -3.14 -1.14 -22.14
N ASP A 30 -2.30 -0.13 -22.47
CA ASP A 30 -1.66 0.06 -23.78
C ASP A 30 -2.68 0.16 -24.93
N VAL A 31 -3.60 1.11 -24.81
CA VAL A 31 -4.75 1.28 -25.71
C VAL A 31 -4.33 2.03 -26.96
N ALA A 32 -4.45 1.40 -28.13
CA ALA A 32 -4.11 2.02 -29.40
C ALA A 32 -5.16 3.07 -29.85
N LEU A 33 -4.68 4.25 -30.17
CA LEU A 33 -5.47 5.28 -30.87
C LEU A 33 -5.04 5.38 -32.35
N PRO A 34 -5.90 5.88 -33.25
CA PRO A 34 -5.50 6.21 -34.61
C PRO A 34 -4.30 7.17 -34.60
N GLY A 35 -3.21 6.81 -35.31
CA GLY A 35 -1.89 7.43 -35.20
C GLY A 35 -1.83 8.95 -35.33
N LEU A 36 -0.90 9.57 -34.62
CA LEU A 36 -0.53 10.99 -34.78
C LEU A 36 0.26 11.24 -36.08
N THR A 37 0.94 10.22 -36.60
CA THR A 37 1.64 10.22 -37.87
C THR A 37 1.12 9.08 -38.73
N ASN A 38 1.24 9.20 -40.05
CA ASN A 38 0.61 8.30 -41.03
C ASN A 38 1.00 6.81 -40.92
N ASP A 39 1.99 6.45 -40.12
CA ASP A 39 2.58 5.10 -40.13
C ASP A 39 2.60 4.33 -38.79
N ARG A 40 2.23 4.94 -37.65
CA ARG A 40 2.22 4.22 -36.37
C ARG A 40 1.06 4.63 -35.46
N PRO A 41 0.34 3.66 -34.87
CA PRO A 41 -0.68 3.97 -33.86
C PRO A 41 0.01 4.57 -32.63
N VAL A 42 -0.59 5.63 -32.09
CA VAL A 42 -0.23 6.15 -30.77
C VAL A 42 -1.00 5.35 -29.72
N THR A 43 -0.30 4.90 -28.68
CA THR A 43 -0.91 4.22 -27.55
C THR A 43 -1.06 5.16 -26.37
N ILE A 44 -2.14 5.00 -25.62
CA ILE A 44 -2.39 5.62 -24.32
C ILE A 44 -2.25 4.53 -23.27
N ASP A 45 -1.65 4.85 -22.13
CA ASP A 45 -1.29 3.84 -21.13
C ASP A 45 -2.51 3.13 -20.55
N PHE A 46 -3.58 3.86 -20.23
CA PHE A 46 -4.77 3.24 -19.64
C PHE A 46 -6.06 3.83 -20.20
N LYS A 47 -7.10 2.98 -20.20
CA LYS A 47 -8.49 3.40 -20.41
C LYS A 47 -9.34 2.75 -19.33
N SER A 48 -10.03 3.56 -18.55
CA SER A 48 -11.01 3.11 -17.55
C SER A 48 -12.34 3.79 -17.82
N LYS A 49 -13.41 2.99 -18.00
CA LYS A 49 -14.73 3.49 -18.37
C LYS A 49 -14.65 4.35 -19.65
N ASN A 50 -14.96 5.63 -19.54
CA ASN A 50 -14.91 6.59 -20.66
C ASN A 50 -13.68 7.50 -20.63
N LYS A 51 -12.75 7.30 -19.68
CA LYS A 51 -11.57 8.15 -19.50
C LYS A 51 -10.31 7.44 -19.97
N TYR A 52 -9.48 8.20 -20.64
CA TYR A 52 -8.13 7.78 -21.01
C TYR A 52 -7.13 8.40 -20.04
N ILE A 53 -6.10 7.65 -19.68
CA ILE A 53 -5.10 8.11 -18.71
C ILE A 53 -3.71 7.88 -19.32
N GLU A 54 -2.95 8.95 -19.44
CA GLU A 54 -1.55 8.91 -19.85
C GLU A 54 -0.63 9.15 -18.67
N VAL A 55 0.34 8.28 -18.47
CA VAL A 55 1.35 8.42 -17.41
C VAL A 55 2.43 9.37 -17.89
N VAL A 56 2.71 10.43 -17.12
CA VAL A 56 3.63 11.51 -17.48
C VAL A 56 4.78 11.57 -16.46
N ASP A 57 5.83 10.78 -16.72
CA ASP A 57 7.02 10.68 -15.90
C ASP A 57 8.28 11.30 -16.52
N SER A 58 8.18 11.71 -17.79
CA SER A 58 9.26 12.30 -18.56
C SER A 58 8.81 13.51 -19.38
N GLU A 59 9.76 14.24 -19.92
CA GLU A 59 9.45 15.33 -20.85
C GLU A 59 8.86 14.80 -22.18
N GLU A 60 9.26 13.60 -22.59
CA GLU A 60 8.74 12.93 -23.79
C GLU A 60 7.26 12.55 -23.60
N ASP A 61 6.89 12.00 -22.44
CA ASP A 61 5.49 11.69 -22.12
C ASP A 61 4.64 12.96 -22.07
N LEU A 62 5.18 14.03 -21.51
CA LEU A 62 4.49 15.35 -21.49
C LEU A 62 4.20 15.85 -22.90
N GLN A 63 5.17 15.78 -23.81
CA GLN A 63 4.99 16.18 -25.21
C GLN A 63 3.99 15.28 -25.92
N LYS A 64 4.04 13.98 -25.70
CA LYS A 64 3.07 13.01 -26.20
C LYS A 64 1.65 13.34 -25.73
N PHE A 65 1.46 13.58 -24.44
CA PHE A 65 0.16 13.97 -23.85
C PHE A 65 -0.41 15.24 -24.51
N LYS A 66 0.43 16.29 -24.64
CA LYS A 66 0.01 17.55 -25.29
C LYS A 66 -0.37 17.34 -26.77
N ALA A 67 0.40 16.55 -27.49
CA ALA A 67 0.11 16.25 -28.89
C ALA A 67 -1.21 15.47 -29.06
N ILE A 68 -1.50 14.52 -28.16
CA ILE A 68 -2.76 13.78 -28.14
C ILE A 68 -3.93 14.75 -27.89
N LYS A 69 -3.86 15.61 -26.89
CA LYS A 69 -4.89 16.61 -26.59
C LYS A 69 -5.14 17.55 -27.74
N GLN A 70 -4.10 18.02 -28.39
CA GLN A 70 -4.20 18.91 -29.56
C GLN A 70 -4.92 18.22 -30.74
N LYS A 71 -4.60 16.95 -30.97
CA LYS A 71 -5.16 16.19 -32.10
C LYS A 71 -6.60 15.68 -31.84
N TYR A 72 -6.90 15.37 -30.59
CA TYR A 72 -8.18 14.83 -30.15
C TYR A 72 -8.78 15.70 -29.04
N PRO A 73 -9.27 16.91 -29.36
CA PRO A 73 -9.73 17.87 -28.34
C PRO A 73 -10.92 17.36 -27.53
N ASP A 74 -11.75 16.51 -28.12
CA ASP A 74 -12.94 15.93 -27.47
C ASP A 74 -12.65 14.63 -26.71
N LEU A 75 -11.39 14.17 -26.70
CA LEU A 75 -11.01 12.98 -25.97
C LEU A 75 -10.88 13.28 -24.48
N ASP A 76 -11.67 12.61 -23.65
CA ASP A 76 -11.56 12.70 -22.19
C ASP A 76 -10.27 11.98 -21.73
N ILE A 77 -9.16 12.71 -21.79
CA ILE A 77 -7.82 12.24 -21.40
C ILE A 77 -7.28 13.06 -20.25
N ILE A 78 -6.75 12.38 -19.25
CA ILE A 78 -6.10 12.96 -18.09
C ILE A 78 -4.64 12.50 -17.99
N ALA A 79 -3.80 13.36 -17.41
CA ALA A 79 -2.41 13.03 -17.09
C ALA A 79 -2.30 12.51 -15.66
N PHE A 80 -1.53 11.44 -15.47
CA PHE A 80 -1.17 10.90 -14.17
C PHE A 80 0.35 10.76 -14.05
N GLY A 81 0.97 11.17 -12.95
CA GLY A 81 2.43 10.98 -12.82
C GLY A 81 3.10 11.94 -11.86
N SER A 82 4.39 12.22 -12.13
CA SER A 82 5.22 13.07 -11.29
C SER A 82 4.73 14.51 -11.25
N SER A 83 4.59 15.08 -10.05
CA SER A 83 4.23 16.49 -9.83
C SER A 83 5.14 17.47 -10.60
N ARG A 84 6.40 17.10 -10.83
CA ARG A 84 7.37 17.88 -11.62
C ARG A 84 6.90 18.12 -13.05
N TYR A 85 6.26 17.15 -13.67
CA TYR A 85 5.77 17.24 -15.04
C TYR A 85 4.32 17.67 -15.09
N LEU A 86 3.48 17.22 -14.15
CA LEU A 86 2.08 17.64 -14.06
C LEU A 86 1.94 19.15 -13.86
N ALA A 87 2.84 19.78 -13.11
CA ALA A 87 2.87 21.25 -12.96
C ALA A 87 3.10 22.03 -14.27
N LYS A 88 3.61 21.36 -15.31
CA LYS A 88 3.80 21.94 -16.66
C LYS A 88 2.60 21.72 -17.59
N VAL A 89 1.61 20.96 -17.16
CA VAL A 89 0.32 20.83 -17.86
C VAL A 89 -0.49 22.06 -17.45
N ASN A 90 -0.53 23.07 -18.32
CA ASN A 90 -1.12 24.39 -18.02
C ASN A 90 -2.65 24.40 -17.85
N GLU A 91 -3.30 23.27 -17.93
CA GLU A 91 -4.73 23.13 -17.79
C GLU A 91 -5.01 22.23 -16.57
N LEU A 92 -5.32 22.85 -15.45
CA LEU A 92 -5.77 22.18 -14.23
C LEU A 92 -6.91 21.16 -14.48
N GLU A 93 -7.71 21.39 -15.52
CA GLU A 93 -8.79 20.50 -16.00
C GLU A 93 -8.28 19.17 -16.59
N SER A 94 -7.00 19.10 -16.97
CA SER A 94 -6.36 17.89 -17.50
C SER A 94 -5.53 17.12 -16.48
N VAL A 95 -5.25 17.74 -15.36
CA VAL A 95 -4.65 17.09 -14.20
C VAL A 95 -5.79 16.49 -13.40
N PHE A 96 -5.68 15.23 -13.08
CA PHE A 96 -6.55 14.41 -12.27
C PHE A 96 -7.41 15.22 -11.25
N LEU A 97 -8.41 15.93 -11.76
CA LEU A 97 -9.49 16.45 -10.97
C LEU A 97 -10.60 15.40 -11.05
N PHE A 98 -10.73 14.61 -9.99
CA PHE A 98 -12.01 13.99 -9.73
C PHE A 98 -13.06 15.10 -9.70
N ASP A 99 -14.17 14.87 -10.34
CA ASP A 99 -15.30 15.79 -10.32
C ASP A 99 -15.58 16.19 -8.88
N SER A 100 -15.37 17.44 -8.55
CA SER A 100 -15.35 17.97 -7.18
C SER A 100 -16.73 18.05 -6.52
N GLN A 101 -17.71 17.39 -7.09
CA GLN A 101 -19.04 17.29 -6.51
C GLN A 101 -19.18 16.00 -5.70
N ASP A 102 -18.78 16.09 -4.46
CA ASP A 102 -19.23 15.31 -3.30
C ASP A 102 -18.54 13.98 -2.93
N ASN A 103 -17.51 13.45 -3.60
CA ASN A 103 -16.81 12.26 -3.08
C ASN A 103 -15.38 12.13 -3.59
N GLU A 104 -14.54 13.12 -3.38
CA GLU A 104 -13.11 12.99 -3.69
C GLU A 104 -12.48 11.91 -2.82
N THR A 105 -11.96 10.85 -3.45
CA THR A 105 -11.08 9.90 -2.77
C THR A 105 -9.68 10.47 -2.76
N SER A 106 -9.13 10.67 -1.57
CA SER A 106 -7.80 11.21 -1.35
C SER A 106 -6.97 10.26 -0.51
N SER A 107 -5.66 10.37 -0.62
CA SER A 107 -4.69 9.62 0.18
C SER A 107 -3.83 10.57 0.98
N ILE A 108 -3.60 10.27 2.23
CA ILE A 108 -2.64 10.96 3.10
C ILE A 108 -1.62 9.98 3.66
N PHE A 109 -0.42 10.47 3.93
CA PHE A 109 0.68 9.69 4.48
C PHE A 109 1.01 10.18 5.88
N ILE A 110 1.15 9.25 6.82
CA ILE A 110 1.63 9.50 8.17
C ILE A 110 2.97 8.79 8.32
N GLU A 111 4.05 9.55 8.26
CA GLU A 111 5.41 9.12 8.52
C GLU A 111 5.99 9.98 9.63
N ASP A 112 6.46 9.34 10.71
CA ASP A 112 7.02 10.03 11.85
C ASP A 112 8.03 9.11 12.56
N PRO A 113 9.19 9.60 12.97
CA PRO A 113 10.20 8.79 13.66
C PRO A 113 9.68 8.09 14.93
N SER A 114 8.63 8.62 15.57
CA SER A 114 8.00 7.98 16.73
C SER A 114 7.08 6.80 16.36
N LEU A 115 6.78 6.60 15.07
CA LEU A 115 6.03 5.45 14.57
C LEU A 115 6.98 4.30 14.28
N ALA A 116 7.62 3.83 15.32
CA ALA A 116 8.51 2.68 15.30
C ALA A 116 8.11 1.72 16.42
N PHE A 117 8.51 0.45 16.29
CA PHE A 117 8.37 -0.56 17.33
C PHE A 117 9.53 -1.55 17.27
N ASP A 118 9.91 -2.04 18.45
CA ASP A 118 10.94 -3.05 18.63
C ASP A 118 10.29 -4.40 18.86
N TYR A 119 10.86 -5.44 18.26
CA TYR A 119 10.38 -6.79 18.45
C TYR A 119 11.47 -7.83 18.27
N ALA A 120 11.24 -9.01 18.82
CA ALA A 120 12.03 -10.20 18.52
C ALA A 120 11.15 -11.20 17.77
N HIS A 121 11.75 -11.95 16.87
CA HIS A 121 11.07 -13.03 16.15
C HIS A 121 12.01 -14.18 15.76
N ILE A 122 11.41 -15.25 15.29
CA ILE A 122 12.09 -16.34 14.58
C ILE A 122 11.28 -16.60 13.30
N LEU A 123 11.97 -16.65 12.18
CA LEU A 123 11.36 -16.95 10.87
C LEU A 123 11.98 -18.23 10.31
N PRO A 124 11.40 -19.40 10.55
CA PRO A 124 11.97 -20.69 10.15
C PRO A 124 12.10 -20.95 8.64
N LEU A 125 11.62 -20.02 7.81
CA LEU A 125 11.58 -20.17 6.35
C LEU A 125 12.91 -19.81 5.66
N VAL A 126 13.77 -19.01 6.32
CA VAL A 126 14.99 -18.43 5.73
C VAL A 126 16.15 -18.67 6.66
N GLU A 127 17.29 -19.14 6.13
CA GLU A 127 18.45 -19.56 6.90
C GLU A 127 18.90 -18.52 7.93
N LYS A 128 19.14 -17.28 7.52
CA LYS A 128 19.59 -16.19 8.41
C LYS A 128 18.53 -15.76 9.44
N CYS A 129 17.26 -15.85 9.08
CA CYS A 129 16.16 -15.43 9.95
C CYS A 129 15.61 -16.57 10.80
N SER A 130 16.13 -17.82 10.63
CA SER A 130 15.73 -18.97 11.44
C SER A 130 16.34 -19.02 12.83
N ILE A 131 17.12 -18.02 13.21
CA ILE A 131 17.61 -17.77 14.58
C ILE A 131 16.73 -16.73 15.27
N LEU A 132 16.69 -16.78 16.61
CA LEU A 132 16.04 -15.74 17.39
C LEU A 132 16.82 -14.42 17.24
N HIS A 133 16.18 -13.40 16.71
CA HIS A 133 16.77 -12.08 16.53
C HIS A 133 15.69 -11.00 16.64
N GLY A 134 16.10 -9.74 16.57
CA GLY A 134 15.18 -8.62 16.71
C GLY A 134 15.46 -7.51 15.72
N HIS A 135 14.44 -6.66 15.57
CA HIS A 135 14.48 -5.48 14.73
C HIS A 135 13.85 -4.29 15.43
N THR A 136 14.33 -3.11 15.07
CA THR A 136 13.61 -1.86 15.18
C THR A 136 12.97 -1.59 13.81
N SER A 137 11.66 -1.58 13.73
CA SER A 137 10.94 -1.31 12.49
C SER A 137 10.28 0.06 12.51
N ASN A 138 10.52 0.84 11.46
CA ASN A 138 9.81 2.10 11.21
C ASN A 138 8.57 1.83 10.38
N VAL A 139 7.51 2.58 10.66
CA VAL A 139 6.20 2.41 10.02
C VAL A 139 5.76 3.73 9.39
N MET A 140 5.35 3.65 8.13
CA MET A 140 4.57 4.68 7.46
C MET A 140 3.19 4.12 7.15
N VAL A 141 2.16 4.91 7.38
CA VAL A 141 0.77 4.53 7.08
C VAL A 141 0.17 5.47 6.05
N GLU A 142 -0.33 4.90 4.98
CA GLU A 142 -1.17 5.57 3.99
C GLU A 142 -2.64 5.35 4.35
N ILE A 143 -3.43 6.43 4.38
CA ILE A 143 -4.85 6.41 4.71
C ILE A 143 -5.60 6.93 3.50
N ILE A 144 -6.42 6.09 2.89
CA ILE A 144 -7.18 6.37 1.67
C ILE A 144 -8.65 6.44 2.02
N GLY A 145 -9.31 7.50 1.60
CA GLY A 145 -10.73 7.66 1.87
C GLY A 145 -11.34 8.92 1.27
N THR A 146 -12.64 9.05 1.44
CA THR A 146 -13.39 10.20 0.99
C THR A 146 -13.20 11.39 1.94
N THR A 147 -12.98 12.58 1.39
CA THR A 147 -12.86 13.79 2.20
C THR A 147 -14.21 14.14 2.87
N ARG A 148 -14.13 14.55 4.14
CA ARG A 148 -15.23 15.14 4.88
C ARG A 148 -14.79 16.47 5.46
N ASN A 149 -15.51 17.55 5.18
CA ASN A 149 -15.07 18.91 5.55
C ASN A 149 -13.64 19.21 5.07
N ASN A 150 -13.31 18.83 3.85
CA ASN A 150 -11.99 18.95 3.21
C ASN A 150 -10.85 18.15 3.87
N LEU A 151 -11.14 17.19 4.71
CA LEU A 151 -10.15 16.32 5.37
C LEU A 151 -10.48 14.84 5.14
N VAL A 152 -9.48 14.02 4.87
CA VAL A 152 -9.59 12.56 4.95
C VAL A 152 -9.71 12.16 6.42
N ILE A 153 -8.77 12.63 7.23
CA ILE A 153 -8.75 12.51 8.70
C ILE A 153 -7.78 13.57 9.22
N ASP A 154 -7.97 14.05 10.44
CA ASP A 154 -6.98 14.91 11.09
C ASP A 154 -5.66 14.17 11.34
N PHE A 155 -4.52 14.80 11.03
CA PHE A 155 -3.19 14.18 11.17
C PHE A 155 -2.85 13.81 12.61
N GLY A 156 -3.27 14.61 13.59
CA GLY A 156 -3.05 14.33 15.01
C GLY A 156 -3.84 13.12 15.48
N ASP A 157 -5.08 13.00 15.04
CA ASP A 157 -5.92 11.84 15.34
C ASP A 157 -5.39 10.58 14.66
N ALA A 158 -5.01 10.65 13.37
CA ALA A 158 -4.41 9.55 12.65
C ALA A 158 -3.14 9.06 13.34
N LYS A 159 -2.20 9.97 13.65
CA LYS A 159 -0.95 9.65 14.34
C LYS A 159 -1.19 9.01 15.70
N ARG A 160 -2.15 9.53 16.47
CA ARG A 160 -2.52 8.99 17.79
C ARG A 160 -3.05 7.55 17.68
N ILE A 161 -3.94 7.28 16.72
CA ILE A 161 -4.52 5.95 16.49
C ILE A 161 -3.43 4.96 16.07
N ILE A 162 -2.56 5.37 15.14
CA ILE A 162 -1.44 4.54 14.67
C ILE A 162 -0.52 4.22 15.84
N LYS A 163 -0.06 5.22 16.60
CA LYS A 163 0.84 5.03 17.75
C LYS A 163 0.26 4.08 18.79
N GLN A 164 -1.02 4.25 19.15
CA GLN A 164 -1.71 3.36 20.08
C GLN A 164 -1.78 1.91 19.56
N THR A 165 -1.86 1.73 18.25
CA THR A 165 -1.88 0.40 17.64
C THR A 165 -0.49 -0.23 17.66
N LEU A 166 0.56 0.52 17.29
CA LEU A 166 1.93 0.02 17.33
C LEU A 166 2.38 -0.32 18.75
N ASN A 167 1.93 0.41 19.76
CA ASN A 167 2.23 0.09 21.16
C ASN A 167 1.74 -1.31 21.60
N LEU A 168 0.75 -1.89 20.93
CA LEU A 168 0.33 -3.27 21.20
C LEU A 168 1.36 -4.30 20.73
N MET A 169 2.19 -3.92 19.76
CA MET A 169 3.19 -4.77 19.12
C MET A 169 4.60 -4.49 19.65
N ASP A 170 4.79 -3.32 20.24
CA ASP A 170 6.10 -2.87 20.72
C ASP A 170 6.62 -3.73 21.88
N HIS A 171 7.93 -4.06 21.84
CA HIS A 171 8.62 -4.89 22.81
C HIS A 171 7.99 -6.28 23.02
N LYS A 172 7.53 -6.91 21.93
CA LYS A 172 6.93 -8.25 21.94
C LYS A 172 7.81 -9.27 21.22
N PHE A 173 7.66 -10.52 21.63
CA PHE A 173 8.11 -11.67 20.85
C PHE A 173 7.02 -12.08 19.87
N PHE A 174 7.33 -12.07 18.56
CA PHE A 174 6.39 -12.45 17.51
C PHE A 174 6.60 -13.89 17.10
N ILE A 175 5.52 -14.66 17.14
CA ILE A 175 5.52 -16.06 16.72
C ILE A 175 4.21 -16.43 16.06
N SER A 176 4.27 -17.33 15.09
CA SER A 176 3.08 -17.88 14.45
C SER A 176 2.36 -18.86 15.37
N LYS A 177 1.04 -18.74 15.43
CA LYS A 177 0.17 -19.64 16.20
C LYS A 177 0.38 -21.10 15.87
N LYS A 178 0.77 -21.44 14.64
CA LYS A 178 1.01 -22.82 14.21
C LYS A 178 2.10 -23.56 14.96
N TYR A 179 3.01 -22.81 15.63
CA TYR A 179 4.10 -23.39 16.41
C TYR A 179 3.77 -23.59 17.88
N VAL A 180 2.61 -23.14 18.34
CA VAL A 180 2.16 -23.34 19.72
C VAL A 180 1.64 -24.76 19.86
N VAL A 181 2.34 -25.57 20.63
CA VAL A 181 1.98 -26.97 20.88
C VAL A 181 1.15 -27.15 22.16
N LYS A 182 1.27 -26.19 23.10
CA LYS A 182 0.54 -26.18 24.38
C LYS A 182 0.50 -24.75 24.91
N GLU A 183 -0.48 -24.48 25.75
CA GLU A 183 -0.53 -23.25 26.55
C GLU A 183 -1.04 -23.56 27.96
N ASP A 184 -0.62 -22.74 28.92
CA ASP A 184 -1.18 -22.64 30.26
C ASP A 184 -1.77 -21.24 30.50
N GLU A 185 -2.09 -20.92 31.75
CA GLU A 185 -2.65 -19.61 32.08
C GLU A 185 -1.73 -18.45 31.71
N LYS A 186 -0.41 -18.62 31.83
CA LYS A 186 0.59 -17.54 31.71
C LYS A 186 1.53 -17.70 30.52
N HIS A 187 1.65 -18.89 29.92
CA HIS A 187 2.65 -19.17 28.92
C HIS A 187 2.12 -19.85 27.68
N TYR A 188 2.81 -19.61 26.57
CA TYR A 188 2.77 -20.47 25.38
C TYR A 188 4.00 -21.38 25.37
N PHE A 189 3.80 -22.64 24.99
CA PHE A 189 4.87 -23.59 24.70
C PHE A 189 4.98 -23.75 23.21
N VAL A 190 6.11 -23.34 22.66
CA VAL A 190 6.38 -23.26 21.23
C VAL A 190 7.39 -24.33 20.87
N SER A 191 7.08 -25.13 19.85
CA SER A 191 7.99 -26.17 19.37
C SER A 191 7.92 -26.27 17.85
N PHE A 192 9.08 -26.22 17.20
CA PHE A 192 9.19 -26.41 15.76
C PHE A 192 10.63 -26.79 15.39
N LYS A 193 10.75 -27.39 14.19
CA LYS A 193 12.04 -27.68 13.58
C LYS A 193 12.43 -26.51 12.69
N GLY A 194 13.45 -25.76 13.09
CA GLY A 194 14.05 -24.72 12.27
C GLY A 194 15.18 -25.22 11.38
N LEU A 195 15.66 -24.38 10.45
CA LEU A 195 16.76 -24.75 9.55
C LEU A 195 18.10 -24.92 10.32
N GLN A 196 18.25 -24.26 11.45
CA GLN A 196 19.46 -24.32 12.31
C GLN A 196 19.33 -25.33 13.45
N GLY A 197 18.20 -26.03 13.58
CA GLY A 197 17.93 -26.98 14.65
C GLY A 197 16.53 -26.86 15.23
N ASP A 198 16.27 -27.62 16.29
CA ASP A 198 14.97 -27.68 16.95
C ASP A 198 14.83 -26.56 17.97
N PHE A 199 13.68 -25.88 17.96
CA PHE A 199 13.32 -24.87 18.95
C PHE A 199 12.25 -25.41 19.90
N ASN A 200 12.52 -25.26 21.19
CA ASN A 200 11.56 -25.55 22.26
C ASN A 200 11.61 -24.36 23.24
N LEU A 201 10.57 -23.55 23.21
CA LEU A 201 10.51 -22.31 23.97
C LEU A 201 9.28 -22.27 24.87
N GLN A 202 9.46 -21.75 26.08
CA GLN A 202 8.35 -21.33 26.94
C GLN A 202 8.38 -19.80 27.01
N VAL A 203 7.32 -19.16 26.52
CA VAL A 203 7.25 -17.70 26.41
C VAL A 203 6.05 -17.14 27.15
N PRO A 204 6.18 -16.03 27.88
CA PRO A 204 5.05 -15.43 28.60
C PRO A 204 4.01 -14.88 27.62
N LYS A 205 2.73 -15.14 27.87
CA LYS A 205 1.63 -14.59 27.06
C LYS A 205 1.63 -13.06 27.02
N ALA A 206 1.95 -12.42 28.12
CA ALA A 206 1.96 -10.95 28.25
C ALA A 206 2.95 -10.25 27.32
N THR A 207 4.06 -10.91 26.98
CA THR A 207 5.13 -10.35 26.12
C THR A 207 5.19 -11.02 24.75
N THR A 208 4.22 -11.84 24.41
CA THR A 208 4.14 -12.52 23.11
C THR A 208 3.02 -11.93 22.27
N PHE A 209 3.31 -11.61 21.02
CA PHE A 209 2.32 -11.23 20.02
C PHE A 209 2.12 -12.41 19.06
N MET A 210 0.91 -12.96 19.10
CA MET A 210 0.57 -14.15 18.34
C MET A 210 0.08 -13.78 16.95
N LEU A 211 0.75 -14.32 15.92
CA LEU A 211 0.40 -14.10 14.53
C LEU A 211 -0.33 -15.30 13.93
N SER A 212 -1.23 -15.05 12.99
CA SER A 212 -1.88 -16.11 12.20
C SER A 212 -0.93 -16.74 11.18
N GLY A 213 -0.01 -15.96 10.62
CA GLY A 213 1.04 -16.35 9.69
C GLY A 213 2.44 -16.27 10.27
N GLU A 214 3.45 -16.37 9.43
CA GLU A 214 4.84 -16.16 9.82
C GLU A 214 5.12 -14.70 10.16
N ALA A 215 6.14 -14.45 10.99
CA ALA A 215 6.52 -13.10 11.39
C ALA A 215 7.37 -12.40 10.30
N THR A 216 6.83 -12.30 9.08
CA THR A 216 7.42 -11.54 7.98
C THR A 216 6.87 -10.12 7.96
N VAL A 217 7.60 -9.18 7.36
CA VAL A 217 7.16 -7.77 7.24
C VAL A 217 5.83 -7.63 6.52
N GLU A 218 5.53 -8.50 5.56
CA GLU A 218 4.26 -8.53 4.83
C GLU A 218 3.10 -8.90 5.77
N ASN A 219 3.28 -9.93 6.58
CA ASN A 219 2.26 -10.34 7.55
C ASN A 219 2.12 -9.33 8.69
N LEU A 220 3.21 -8.70 9.13
CA LEU A 220 3.16 -7.63 10.12
C LEU A 220 2.41 -6.41 9.58
N SER A 221 2.65 -6.02 8.32
CA SER A 221 1.90 -4.94 7.68
C SER A 221 0.39 -5.26 7.63
N THR A 222 0.04 -6.48 7.24
CA THR A 222 -1.36 -6.95 7.23
C THR A 222 -1.98 -6.92 8.63
N GLU A 223 -1.23 -7.33 9.64
CA GLU A 223 -1.71 -7.34 11.03
C GLU A 223 -1.94 -5.92 11.56
N ILE A 224 -1.05 -4.97 11.24
CA ILE A 224 -1.24 -3.56 11.58
C ILE A 224 -2.52 -3.02 10.91
N ILE A 225 -2.74 -3.31 9.62
CA ILE A 225 -3.99 -2.93 8.93
C ILE A 225 -5.20 -3.49 9.66
N ARG A 226 -5.19 -4.78 10.01
CA ARG A 226 -6.28 -5.44 10.74
C ARG A 226 -6.59 -4.79 12.09
N LEU A 227 -5.56 -4.31 12.80
CA LEU A 227 -5.70 -3.63 14.09
C LEU A 227 -6.14 -2.16 13.95
N LEU A 228 -5.76 -1.51 12.84
CA LEU A 228 -6.12 -0.12 12.55
C LEU A 228 -7.54 0.02 11.98
N ALA A 229 -7.94 -0.86 11.08
CA ALA A 229 -9.19 -0.76 10.34
C ALA A 229 -10.44 -0.49 11.21
N PRO A 230 -10.65 -1.20 12.35
CA PRO A 230 -11.80 -0.94 13.20
C PRO A 230 -11.79 0.43 13.90
N LYS A 231 -10.63 1.09 13.94
CA LYS A 231 -10.45 2.39 14.63
C LYS A 231 -10.56 3.57 13.66
N MET A 232 -10.65 3.31 12.37
CA MET A 232 -10.72 4.34 11.34
C MET A 232 -12.14 4.89 11.21
N PRO A 233 -12.28 6.19 10.91
CA PRO A 233 -13.56 6.79 10.54
C PRO A 233 -14.21 6.09 9.34
N THR A 234 -15.53 6.20 9.24
CA THR A 234 -16.34 5.53 8.21
C THR A 234 -16.09 6.01 6.78
N ASN A 235 -15.40 7.14 6.59
CA ASN A 235 -15.01 7.65 5.28
C ASN A 235 -13.66 7.12 4.78
N ILE A 236 -12.96 6.29 5.56
CA ILE A 236 -11.72 5.65 5.15
C ILE A 236 -12.06 4.34 4.45
N ASP A 237 -11.53 4.14 3.27
CA ASP A 237 -11.83 3.00 2.39
C ASP A 237 -10.70 1.97 2.36
N ALA A 238 -9.45 2.42 2.54
CA ALA A 238 -8.29 1.57 2.54
C ALA A 238 -7.16 2.09 3.43
N LEU A 239 -6.27 1.16 3.78
CA LEU A 239 -5.04 1.44 4.50
C LEU A 239 -3.86 0.81 3.76
N GLY A 240 -2.80 1.60 3.57
CA GLY A 240 -1.49 1.13 3.17
C GLY A 240 -0.55 1.15 4.37
N VAL A 241 0.19 0.08 4.60
CA VAL A 241 1.20 0.03 5.66
C VAL A 241 2.54 -0.35 5.07
N TYR A 242 3.52 0.52 5.29
CA TYR A 242 4.92 0.30 4.98
C TYR A 242 5.66 -0.03 6.27
N ILE A 243 6.38 -1.15 6.31
CA ILE A 243 7.28 -1.50 7.40
C ILE A 243 8.69 -1.61 6.85
N TYR A 244 9.62 -0.94 7.50
CA TYR A 244 11.04 -0.99 7.18
C TYR A 244 11.80 -1.73 8.28
N GLU A 245 12.50 -2.81 7.93
CA GLU A 245 13.50 -3.49 8.78
C GLU A 245 14.88 -2.94 8.44
N GLY A 246 15.28 -1.86 9.13
CA GLY A 246 16.51 -1.13 8.81
C GLY A 246 16.35 -0.18 7.61
N THR A 247 17.46 0.24 7.00
CA THR A 247 17.50 1.38 6.07
C THR A 247 16.97 1.09 4.67
N ASN A 248 16.98 -0.15 4.18
CA ASN A 248 16.75 -0.45 2.77
C ASN A 248 15.89 -1.70 2.51
N LYS A 249 15.21 -2.22 3.52
CA LYS A 249 14.37 -3.42 3.41
C LYS A 249 13.02 -3.15 4.03
N GLY A 250 11.98 -3.52 3.33
CA GLY A 250 10.63 -3.34 3.85
C GLY A 250 9.59 -3.96 2.93
N ALA A 251 8.38 -3.97 3.40
CA ALA A 251 7.20 -4.33 2.63
C ALA A 251 6.17 -3.21 2.66
N HIS A 252 5.37 -3.15 1.62
CA HIS A 252 4.20 -2.29 1.52
C HIS A 252 2.99 -3.14 1.17
N ILE A 253 2.00 -3.11 2.02
CA ILE A 253 0.71 -3.78 1.82
C ILE A 253 -0.39 -2.72 1.83
N ILE A 254 -1.28 -2.77 0.84
CA ILE A 254 -2.51 -1.97 0.79
C ILE A 254 -3.70 -2.92 0.83
N CYS A 255 -4.65 -2.65 1.70
CA CYS A 255 -5.90 -3.39 1.80
C CYS A 255 -7.10 -2.45 1.90
N GLY A 256 -8.17 -2.78 1.19
CA GLY A 256 -9.49 -2.24 1.48
C GLY A 256 -9.92 -2.63 2.89
N ILE A 257 -10.61 -1.73 3.59
CA ILE A 257 -11.14 -2.03 4.92
C ILE A 257 -12.64 -2.21 4.85
N ASP A 258 -13.12 -3.34 5.38
CA ASP A 258 -14.54 -3.60 5.50
C ASP A 258 -15.11 -2.74 6.64
N LYS A 259 -16.13 -1.94 6.34
CA LYS A 259 -16.78 -1.02 7.28
C LYS A 259 -18.12 -1.55 7.77
N ARG A 260 -18.41 -2.81 7.49
CA ARG A 260 -19.67 -3.39 7.98
C ARG A 260 -19.68 -3.42 9.51
N PRO A 261 -20.78 -2.97 10.12
CA PRO A 261 -20.93 -3.01 11.57
C PRO A 261 -20.93 -4.44 12.10
#